data_d9506fdb4aaa605e22f5ce11d56f9f70
#
_entry.id   d9506fdb4aaa605e22f5ce11d56f9f70
#
_cell.length_a   1.000
_cell.length_b   1.000
_cell.length_c   1.000
_cell.angle_alpha   90.00
_cell.angle_beta   90.00
_cell.angle_gamma   90.00
#
_symmetry.space_group_name_H-M   'P 1'
#
loop_
_entity.id
_entity.type
_entity.pdbx_description
1 polymer ?
#
loop_
_entity_poly.entity_id
_entity_poly.type
_entity_poly.pdbx_seq_one_letter_code
_entity_poly.pdbx_strand_id
1 'polypeptide(L)'
;MNPSPLSSKNALITGASSGIGRAIALALAEHGVSTALLARRKERLEEVAEQTYKTGCRACIFVVDLSDPAETETAVSRAAEELGGIDILINAAGVALQSGLSNGEFEDWKTMMDINVLGLANVSRHALPHFPDSGGHILNLSSMSGHRVPGKGGFYAATKFAVRAMTEGLRQELRAAGSLTRVSSISPGFVDTELLDTYFANTDDRTSRYDRIGYPLLKPEEIAELVLHQLTLPATAEVTDILVRPTAQAT
;
A
#
# COMPACT_ATOMS: atom_id res chain seq x y z
N MET A 1 -10.36 23.90 -16.64
CA MET A 1 -10.30 23.31 -15.27
C MET A 1 -8.92 23.62 -14.71
N ASN A 2 -8.81 24.00 -13.44
CA ASN A 2 -7.50 24.14 -12.81
C ASN A 2 -6.84 22.76 -12.75
N PRO A 3 -5.51 22.66 -13.03
CA PRO A 3 -4.82 21.38 -12.91
C PRO A 3 -4.93 20.83 -11.49
N SER A 4 -4.94 19.51 -11.36
CA SER A 4 -4.92 18.83 -10.05
C SER A 4 -3.69 19.28 -9.25
N PRO A 5 -3.78 19.48 -7.93
CA PRO A 5 -2.61 19.78 -7.09
C PRO A 5 -1.57 18.65 -7.11
N LEU A 6 -1.92 17.48 -7.62
CA LEU A 6 -1.03 16.33 -7.80
C LEU A 6 -0.39 16.29 -9.20
N SER A 7 -0.82 17.14 -10.12
CA SER A 7 -0.30 17.15 -11.50
C SER A 7 1.22 17.32 -11.51
N SER A 8 1.88 16.54 -12.37
CA SER A 8 3.35 16.50 -12.51
C SER A 8 4.11 15.92 -11.32
N LYS A 9 3.45 15.29 -10.35
CA LYS A 9 4.09 14.52 -9.29
C LYS A 9 4.47 13.12 -9.77
N ASN A 10 5.43 12.51 -9.08
CA ASN A 10 5.94 11.18 -9.31
C ASN A 10 5.60 10.27 -8.14
N ALA A 11 4.95 9.14 -8.40
CA ALA A 11 4.56 8.17 -7.37
C ALA A 11 5.22 6.81 -7.59
N LEU A 12 5.80 6.25 -6.52
CA LEU A 12 6.22 4.86 -6.45
C LEU A 12 5.17 4.05 -5.71
N ILE A 13 4.68 2.97 -6.30
CA ILE A 13 3.55 2.19 -5.78
C ILE A 13 3.93 0.71 -5.72
N THR A 14 3.98 0.14 -4.52
CA THR A 14 4.17 -1.30 -4.36
C THR A 14 2.83 -2.03 -4.38
N GLY A 15 2.81 -3.31 -4.78
CA GLY A 15 1.57 -4.07 -4.91
C GLY A 15 0.65 -3.56 -6.02
N ALA A 16 1.21 -2.85 -7.01
CA ALA A 16 0.46 -2.17 -8.06
C ALA A 16 -0.26 -3.09 -9.06
N SER A 17 0.00 -4.41 -9.03
CA SER A 17 -0.55 -5.38 -10.00
C SER A 17 -2.02 -5.75 -9.76
N SER A 18 -2.61 -5.44 -8.59
CA SER A 18 -4.01 -5.79 -8.28
C SER A 18 -4.57 -4.98 -7.11
N GLY A 19 -5.86 -5.14 -6.84
CA GLY A 19 -6.54 -4.64 -5.65
C GLY A 19 -6.32 -3.15 -5.41
N ILE A 20 -6.05 -2.78 -4.17
CA ILE A 20 -5.92 -1.39 -3.72
C ILE A 20 -4.75 -0.68 -4.42
N GLY A 21 -3.58 -1.33 -4.55
CA GLY A 21 -2.41 -0.73 -5.21
C GLY A 21 -2.67 -0.36 -6.66
N ARG A 22 -3.36 -1.25 -7.41
CA ARG A 22 -3.80 -0.98 -8.78
C ARG A 22 -4.79 0.20 -8.85
N ALA A 23 -5.79 0.19 -7.99
CA ALA A 23 -6.79 1.27 -7.96
C ALA A 23 -6.15 2.63 -7.67
N ILE A 24 -5.22 2.69 -6.72
CA ILE A 24 -4.46 3.91 -6.40
C ILE A 24 -3.62 4.35 -7.61
N ALA A 25 -2.93 3.43 -8.28
CA ALA A 25 -2.12 3.77 -9.45
C ALA A 25 -2.94 4.45 -10.55
N LEU A 26 -4.11 3.89 -10.87
CA LEU A 26 -5.01 4.44 -11.88
C LEU A 26 -5.61 5.79 -11.45
N ALA A 27 -6.05 5.91 -10.20
CA ALA A 27 -6.59 7.15 -9.67
C ALA A 27 -5.54 8.28 -9.67
N LEU A 28 -4.29 7.98 -9.32
CA LEU A 28 -3.19 8.96 -9.39
C LEU A 28 -2.91 9.39 -10.84
N ALA A 29 -2.93 8.46 -11.79
CA ALA A 29 -2.75 8.76 -13.21
C ALA A 29 -3.84 9.70 -13.74
N GLU A 30 -5.09 9.52 -13.36
CA GLU A 30 -6.20 10.43 -13.70
C GLU A 30 -5.99 11.87 -13.16
N HIS A 31 -5.16 12.01 -12.12
CA HIS A 31 -4.78 13.29 -11.53
C HIS A 31 -3.45 13.87 -12.07
N GLY A 32 -2.90 13.27 -13.12
CA GLY A 32 -1.69 13.77 -13.78
C GLY A 32 -0.37 13.34 -13.12
N VAL A 33 -0.39 12.24 -12.33
CA VAL A 33 0.79 11.69 -11.64
C VAL A 33 1.45 10.63 -12.50
N SER A 34 2.77 10.73 -12.71
CA SER A 34 3.58 9.67 -13.29
C SER A 34 3.87 8.58 -12.26
N THR A 35 3.85 7.31 -12.66
CA THR A 35 3.92 6.20 -11.71
C THR A 35 5.05 5.21 -12.00
N ALA A 36 5.72 4.73 -10.94
CA ALA A 36 6.54 3.52 -10.95
C ALA A 36 5.75 2.41 -10.24
N LEU A 37 5.46 1.34 -10.96
CA LEU A 37 4.59 0.25 -10.55
C LEU A 37 5.44 -0.96 -10.17
N LEU A 38 5.46 -1.34 -8.89
CA LEU A 38 6.25 -2.43 -8.36
C LEU A 38 5.38 -3.61 -7.94
N ALA A 39 5.63 -4.80 -8.51
CA ALA A 39 5.02 -6.07 -8.09
C ALA A 39 5.71 -7.26 -8.75
N ARG A 40 5.30 -8.49 -8.39
CA ARG A 40 5.87 -9.74 -8.95
C ARG A 40 5.27 -10.13 -10.31
N ARG A 41 4.04 -9.74 -10.61
CA ARG A 41 3.28 -10.18 -11.80
C ARG A 41 3.45 -9.19 -12.94
N LYS A 42 4.37 -9.49 -13.87
CA LYS A 42 4.74 -8.63 -14.99
C LYS A 42 3.54 -8.26 -15.86
N GLU A 43 2.80 -9.25 -16.32
CA GLU A 43 1.66 -9.07 -17.24
C GLU A 43 0.60 -8.14 -16.64
N ARG A 44 0.34 -8.28 -15.34
CA ARG A 44 -0.59 -7.40 -14.62
C ARG A 44 -0.08 -5.96 -14.48
N LEU A 45 1.23 -5.79 -14.31
CA LEU A 45 1.83 -4.45 -14.30
C LEU A 45 1.74 -3.80 -15.68
N GLU A 46 1.94 -4.55 -16.75
CA GLU A 46 1.80 -4.08 -18.13
C GLU A 46 0.37 -3.61 -18.40
N GLU A 47 -0.65 -4.35 -17.96
CA GLU A 47 -2.06 -3.95 -18.07
C GLU A 47 -2.34 -2.61 -17.34
N VAL A 48 -1.78 -2.42 -16.14
CA VAL A 48 -1.96 -1.17 -15.38
C VAL A 48 -1.21 -0.02 -16.04
N ALA A 49 0.00 -0.24 -16.52
CA ALA A 49 0.79 0.76 -17.23
C ALA A 49 0.08 1.22 -18.51
N GLU A 50 -0.49 0.29 -19.29
CA GLU A 50 -1.26 0.62 -20.49
C GLU A 50 -2.47 1.52 -20.17
N GLN A 51 -3.18 1.24 -19.07
CA GLN A 51 -4.30 2.08 -18.61
C GLN A 51 -3.82 3.47 -18.18
N THR A 52 -2.68 3.53 -17.48
CA THR A 52 -2.05 4.81 -17.10
C THR A 52 -1.67 5.64 -18.33
N TYR A 53 -1.08 5.04 -19.35
CA TYR A 53 -0.74 5.76 -20.59
C TYR A 53 -1.96 6.40 -21.28
N LYS A 54 -3.14 5.80 -21.17
CA LYS A 54 -4.39 6.37 -21.73
C LYS A 54 -4.79 7.70 -21.07
N THR A 55 -4.31 8.00 -19.87
CA THR A 55 -4.50 9.30 -19.21
C THR A 55 -3.48 10.37 -19.64
N GLY A 56 -2.49 9.99 -20.46
CA GLY A 56 -1.38 10.86 -20.86
C GLY A 56 -0.22 10.89 -19.85
N CYS A 57 -0.28 10.10 -18.78
CA CYS A 57 0.78 10.00 -17.78
C CYS A 57 1.77 8.88 -18.13
N ARG A 58 3.00 9.03 -17.63
CA ARG A 58 4.04 8.00 -17.73
C ARG A 58 3.81 6.91 -16.67
N ALA A 59 4.07 5.66 -17.04
CA ALA A 59 4.15 4.53 -16.11
C ALA A 59 5.41 3.71 -16.40
N CYS A 60 6.22 3.44 -15.38
CA CYS A 60 7.34 2.51 -15.45
C CYS A 60 7.00 1.25 -14.64
N ILE A 61 7.39 0.08 -15.11
CA ILE A 61 7.13 -1.18 -14.40
C ILE A 61 8.43 -1.80 -13.88
N PHE A 62 8.38 -2.33 -12.66
CA PHE A 62 9.49 -3.01 -12.01
C PHE A 62 8.98 -4.33 -11.43
N VAL A 63 9.43 -5.44 -12.03
CA VAL A 63 9.13 -6.78 -11.51
C VAL A 63 10.10 -7.04 -10.37
N VAL A 64 9.56 -7.19 -9.16
CA VAL A 64 10.36 -7.33 -7.94
C VAL A 64 9.61 -8.14 -6.88
N ASP A 65 10.34 -9.00 -6.15
CA ASP A 65 9.86 -9.61 -4.91
C ASP A 65 10.38 -8.78 -3.72
N LEU A 66 9.47 -8.17 -2.98
CA LEU A 66 9.85 -7.32 -1.82
C LEU A 66 10.40 -8.12 -0.63
N SER A 67 10.34 -9.46 -0.67
CA SER A 67 11.04 -10.32 0.29
C SER A 67 12.55 -10.42 0.03
N ASP A 68 13.02 -9.99 -1.16
CA ASP A 68 14.45 -9.84 -1.47
C ASP A 68 14.89 -8.38 -1.26
N PRO A 69 15.75 -8.12 -0.26
CA PRO A 69 16.19 -6.76 0.03
C PRO A 69 17.03 -6.12 -1.09
N ALA A 70 17.85 -6.89 -1.80
CA ALA A 70 18.74 -6.37 -2.84
C ALA A 70 17.96 -6.06 -4.14
N GLU A 71 17.01 -6.92 -4.51
CA GLU A 71 16.09 -6.64 -5.61
C GLU A 71 15.27 -5.38 -5.33
N THR A 72 14.77 -5.24 -4.09
CA THR A 72 13.99 -4.08 -3.64
C THR A 72 14.79 -2.78 -3.75
N GLU A 73 16.02 -2.75 -3.23
CA GLU A 73 16.92 -1.60 -3.33
C GLU A 73 17.14 -1.19 -4.79
N THR A 74 17.48 -2.17 -5.63
CA THR A 74 17.73 -1.96 -7.06
C THR A 74 16.48 -1.41 -7.77
N ALA A 75 15.30 -1.99 -7.51
CA ALA A 75 14.06 -1.58 -8.15
C ALA A 75 13.65 -0.16 -7.74
N VAL A 76 13.78 0.20 -6.45
CA VAL A 76 13.45 1.55 -5.97
C VAL A 76 14.40 2.60 -6.54
N SER A 77 15.70 2.34 -6.56
CA SER A 77 16.69 3.27 -7.11
C SER A 77 16.45 3.53 -8.60
N ARG A 78 16.24 2.46 -9.39
CA ARG A 78 15.92 2.59 -10.82
C ARG A 78 14.59 3.30 -11.05
N ALA A 79 13.58 3.05 -10.22
CA ALA A 79 12.28 3.72 -10.31
C ALA A 79 12.43 5.24 -10.08
N ALA A 80 13.22 5.63 -9.08
CA ALA A 80 13.51 7.02 -8.80
C ALA A 80 14.28 7.71 -9.95
N GLU A 81 15.28 7.05 -10.52
CA GLU A 81 16.02 7.54 -11.69
C GLU A 81 15.10 7.73 -12.89
N GLU A 82 14.30 6.72 -13.23
CA GLU A 82 13.40 6.78 -14.37
C GLU A 82 12.31 7.86 -14.22
N LEU A 83 11.79 8.08 -13.00
CA LEU A 83 10.80 9.13 -12.75
C LEU A 83 11.44 10.53 -12.61
N GLY A 84 12.72 10.62 -12.25
CA GLY A 84 13.40 11.86 -11.92
C GLY A 84 13.14 12.34 -10.48
N GLY A 85 12.88 11.40 -9.55
CA GLY A 85 12.57 11.62 -8.14
C GLY A 85 11.25 11.00 -7.72
N ILE A 86 10.97 11.03 -6.41
CA ILE A 86 9.75 10.46 -5.81
C ILE A 86 9.08 11.53 -4.96
N ASP A 87 7.86 11.93 -5.29
CA ASP A 87 7.03 12.83 -4.46
C ASP A 87 6.09 12.03 -3.53
N ILE A 88 5.65 10.85 -3.98
CA ILE A 88 4.65 10.03 -3.32
C ILE A 88 5.15 8.58 -3.27
N LEU A 89 5.14 7.97 -2.10
CA LEU A 89 5.35 6.54 -1.92
C LEU A 89 4.07 5.90 -1.39
N ILE A 90 3.57 4.89 -2.10
CA ILE A 90 2.43 4.07 -1.68
C ILE A 90 2.91 2.66 -1.39
N ASN A 91 3.00 2.30 -0.13
CA ASN A 91 3.27 0.94 0.33
C ASN A 91 1.96 0.15 0.40
N ALA A 92 1.53 -0.42 -0.74
CA ALA A 92 0.30 -1.20 -0.84
C ALA A 92 0.53 -2.70 -1.01
N ALA A 93 1.77 -3.15 -1.15
CA ALA A 93 2.09 -4.58 -1.16
C ALA A 93 1.78 -5.21 0.20
N GLY A 94 1.23 -6.40 0.17
CA GLY A 94 0.96 -7.16 1.39
C GLY A 94 0.36 -8.52 1.08
N VAL A 95 0.51 -9.42 2.06
CA VAL A 95 -0.09 -10.74 2.06
C VAL A 95 -0.84 -10.97 3.38
N ALA A 96 -1.91 -11.74 3.30
CA ALA A 96 -2.71 -12.09 4.47
C ALA A 96 -2.98 -13.61 4.44
N LEU A 97 -2.54 -14.29 5.49
CA LEU A 97 -2.74 -15.72 5.68
C LEU A 97 -3.41 -15.96 7.03
N GLN A 98 -4.42 -16.85 7.06
CA GLN A 98 -4.98 -17.31 8.33
C GLN A 98 -4.04 -18.35 8.94
N SER A 99 -3.07 -17.88 9.72
CA SER A 99 -2.08 -18.70 10.38
C SER A 99 -2.02 -18.28 11.86
N GLY A 100 -2.65 -19.09 12.72
CA GLY A 100 -2.77 -18.80 14.16
C GLY A 100 -1.45 -19.03 14.91
N LEU A 101 -1.29 -18.41 16.08
CA LEU A 101 -0.09 -18.60 16.89
C LEU A 101 0.00 -19.99 17.53
N SER A 102 -1.13 -20.65 17.76
CA SER A 102 -1.17 -21.97 18.38
C SER A 102 -0.96 -23.14 17.42
N ASN A 103 -1.22 -22.94 16.12
CA ASN A 103 -1.23 -24.00 15.12
C ASN A 103 -0.91 -23.52 13.70
N GLY A 104 -0.30 -22.34 13.56
CA GLY A 104 0.08 -21.80 12.26
C GLY A 104 1.45 -22.30 11.82
N GLU A 105 1.70 -22.20 10.52
CA GLU A 105 2.96 -22.59 9.91
C GLU A 105 3.98 -21.45 9.98
N PHE A 106 5.23 -21.77 10.34
CA PHE A 106 6.30 -20.79 10.46
C PHE A 106 6.57 -20.06 9.13
N GLU A 107 6.48 -20.76 8.00
CA GLU A 107 6.69 -20.18 6.68
C GLU A 107 5.61 -19.14 6.32
N ASP A 108 4.38 -19.33 6.77
CA ASP A 108 3.32 -18.33 6.64
C ASP A 108 3.67 -17.06 7.42
N TRP A 109 4.13 -17.22 8.65
CA TRP A 109 4.55 -16.10 9.50
C TRP A 109 5.73 -15.36 8.89
N LYS A 110 6.74 -16.12 8.44
CA LYS A 110 7.91 -15.56 7.77
C LYS A 110 7.51 -14.77 6.53
N THR A 111 6.67 -15.33 5.67
CA THR A 111 6.17 -14.67 4.46
C THR A 111 5.45 -13.36 4.78
N MET A 112 4.59 -13.36 5.80
CA MET A 112 3.88 -12.14 6.22
C MET A 112 4.84 -11.09 6.80
N MET A 113 5.86 -11.49 7.57
CA MET A 113 6.87 -10.56 8.10
C MET A 113 7.75 -9.99 6.99
N ASP A 114 8.24 -10.83 6.09
CA ASP A 114 9.14 -10.41 5.02
C ASP A 114 8.48 -9.38 4.09
N ILE A 115 7.21 -9.59 3.74
CA ILE A 115 6.52 -8.71 2.79
C ILE A 115 5.87 -7.51 3.50
N ASN A 116 5.06 -7.75 4.54
CA ASN A 116 4.25 -6.70 5.16
C ASN A 116 5.08 -5.74 6.02
N VAL A 117 6.19 -6.20 6.58
CA VAL A 117 7.00 -5.44 7.55
C VAL A 117 8.36 -5.10 6.98
N LEU A 118 9.20 -6.08 6.68
CA LEU A 118 10.56 -5.84 6.21
C LEU A 118 10.59 -5.24 4.81
N GLY A 119 9.77 -5.74 3.90
CA GLY A 119 9.65 -5.21 2.54
C GLY A 119 9.17 -3.75 2.54
N LEU A 120 8.14 -3.42 3.33
CA LEU A 120 7.69 -2.04 3.50
C LEU A 120 8.79 -1.13 4.05
N ALA A 121 9.49 -1.57 5.09
CA ALA A 121 10.59 -0.82 5.70
C ALA A 121 11.72 -0.58 4.70
N ASN A 122 12.09 -1.62 3.94
CA ASN A 122 13.16 -1.56 2.96
C ASN A 122 12.82 -0.62 1.79
N VAL A 123 11.62 -0.71 1.22
CA VAL A 123 11.15 0.24 0.20
C VAL A 123 11.18 1.67 0.73
N SER A 124 10.66 1.92 1.94
CA SER A 124 10.62 3.25 2.53
C SER A 124 12.03 3.82 2.72
N ARG A 125 12.96 2.99 3.25
CA ARG A 125 14.36 3.38 3.46
C ARG A 125 15.03 3.81 2.16
N HIS A 126 14.87 3.03 1.09
CA HIS A 126 15.53 3.31 -0.19
C HIS A 126 14.83 4.39 -1.01
N ALA A 127 13.54 4.65 -0.77
CA ALA A 127 12.82 5.75 -1.41
C ALA A 127 13.16 7.13 -0.81
N LEU A 128 13.42 7.21 0.50
CA LEU A 128 13.64 8.47 1.24
C LEU A 128 14.69 9.41 0.62
N PRO A 129 15.86 8.95 0.15
CA PRO A 129 16.87 9.82 -0.45
C PRO A 129 16.42 10.51 -1.76
N HIS A 130 15.33 10.04 -2.36
CA HIS A 130 14.81 10.52 -3.64
C HIS A 130 13.63 11.48 -3.49
N PHE A 131 13.21 11.77 -2.26
CA PHE A 131 12.18 12.77 -1.99
C PHE A 131 12.73 14.19 -2.11
N PRO A 132 11.91 15.17 -2.56
CA PRO A 132 12.33 16.56 -2.64
C PRO A 132 12.49 17.18 -1.25
N ASP A 133 13.40 18.17 -1.11
CA ASP A 133 13.60 18.92 0.13
C ASP A 133 12.33 19.63 0.62
N SER A 134 11.43 19.96 -0.29
CA SER A 134 10.11 20.54 0.03
C SER A 134 9.16 19.55 0.71
N GLY A 135 9.57 18.28 0.84
CA GLY A 135 8.78 17.20 1.38
C GLY A 135 7.90 16.51 0.34
N GLY A 136 7.44 15.34 0.69
CA GLY A 136 6.52 14.52 -0.09
C GLY A 136 5.51 13.82 0.81
N HIS A 137 5.03 12.62 0.38
CA HIS A 137 4.08 11.86 1.19
C HIS A 137 4.34 10.36 1.08
N ILE A 138 4.56 9.71 2.22
CA ILE A 138 4.62 8.24 2.35
C ILE A 138 3.29 7.77 2.93
N LEU A 139 2.60 6.87 2.23
CA LEU A 139 1.34 6.30 2.65
C LEU A 139 1.44 4.77 2.73
N ASN A 140 1.16 4.23 3.91
CA ASN A 140 1.27 2.81 4.21
C ASN A 140 -0.11 2.16 4.32
N LEU A 141 -0.36 1.07 3.59
CA LEU A 141 -1.58 0.27 3.75
C LEU A 141 -1.46 -0.62 4.98
N SER A 142 -2.13 -0.21 6.06
CA SER A 142 -2.34 -1.03 7.24
C SER A 142 -3.64 -1.86 7.09
N SER A 143 -4.40 -2.01 8.13
CA SER A 143 -5.67 -2.73 8.19
C SER A 143 -6.39 -2.40 9.49
N MET A 144 -7.70 -2.64 9.55
CA MET A 144 -8.39 -2.76 10.83
C MET A 144 -7.71 -3.76 11.76
N SER A 145 -7.08 -4.81 11.21
CA SER A 145 -6.29 -5.76 11.99
C SER A 145 -5.04 -5.14 12.63
N GLY A 146 -4.64 -3.93 12.26
CA GLY A 146 -3.61 -3.14 12.94
C GLY A 146 -4.14 -2.34 14.15
N HIS A 147 -5.44 -2.36 14.41
CA HIS A 147 -6.10 -1.71 15.57
C HIS A 147 -6.69 -2.73 16.54
N ARG A 148 -7.02 -3.91 16.08
CA ARG A 148 -7.57 -4.99 16.88
C ARG A 148 -7.19 -6.34 16.27
N VAL A 149 -7.19 -7.37 17.09
CA VAL A 149 -6.85 -8.73 16.66
C VAL A 149 -8.15 -9.51 16.38
N PRO A 150 -8.45 -9.89 15.13
CA PRO A 150 -9.56 -10.79 14.84
C PRO A 150 -9.25 -12.21 15.33
N GLY A 151 -10.27 -12.98 15.69
CA GLY A 151 -10.10 -14.26 16.38
C GLY A 151 -9.27 -15.35 15.67
N LYS A 152 -9.06 -15.23 14.35
CA LYS A 152 -8.25 -16.19 13.56
C LYS A 152 -7.08 -15.53 12.81
N GLY A 153 -6.85 -14.24 12.98
CA GLY A 153 -5.86 -13.47 12.23
C GLY A 153 -4.69 -12.97 13.04
N GLY A 154 -4.29 -13.68 14.11
CA GLY A 154 -3.36 -13.18 15.11
C GLY A 154 -2.00 -12.73 14.54
N PHE A 155 -1.36 -13.52 13.69
CA PHE A 155 -0.05 -13.16 13.14
C PHE A 155 -0.16 -12.06 12.07
N TYR A 156 -1.16 -12.14 11.18
CA TYR A 156 -1.43 -11.04 10.25
C TYR A 156 -1.68 -9.71 11.00
N ALA A 157 -2.48 -9.76 12.07
CA ALA A 157 -2.70 -8.58 12.89
C ALA A 157 -1.39 -8.03 13.46
N ALA A 158 -0.49 -8.87 13.98
CA ALA A 158 0.80 -8.43 14.47
C ALA A 158 1.60 -7.66 13.40
N THR A 159 1.61 -8.13 12.13
CA THR A 159 2.28 -7.40 11.05
C THR A 159 1.64 -6.04 10.78
N LYS A 160 0.32 -5.92 10.88
CA LYS A 160 -0.40 -4.64 10.66
C LYS A 160 -0.28 -3.67 11.85
N PHE A 161 -0.15 -4.16 13.08
CA PHE A 161 0.30 -3.35 14.22
C PHE A 161 1.73 -2.83 14.01
N ALA A 162 2.64 -3.68 13.50
CA ALA A 162 4.00 -3.26 13.17
C ALA A 162 4.00 -2.15 12.09
N VAL A 163 3.20 -2.25 11.04
CA VAL A 163 3.07 -1.20 10.01
C VAL A 163 2.66 0.13 10.63
N ARG A 164 1.68 0.14 11.55
CA ARG A 164 1.27 1.38 12.22
C ARG A 164 2.37 1.95 13.11
N ALA A 165 3.05 1.09 13.87
CA ALA A 165 4.18 1.51 14.70
C ALA A 165 5.31 2.12 13.86
N MET A 166 5.66 1.49 12.73
CA MET A 166 6.67 1.99 11.80
C MET A 166 6.23 3.31 11.13
N THR A 167 4.95 3.44 10.79
CA THR A 167 4.40 4.69 10.24
C THR A 167 4.62 5.86 11.20
N GLU A 168 4.25 5.71 12.46
CA GLU A 168 4.45 6.75 13.47
C GLU A 168 5.93 6.96 13.80
N GLY A 169 6.73 5.88 13.91
CA GLY A 169 8.18 5.97 14.14
C GLY A 169 8.86 6.78 13.05
N LEU A 170 8.63 6.44 11.77
CA LEU A 170 9.20 7.16 10.64
C LEU A 170 8.75 8.62 10.61
N ARG A 171 7.48 8.90 10.90
CA ARG A 171 6.97 10.28 10.99
C ARG A 171 7.76 11.10 12.02
N GLN A 172 8.02 10.53 13.20
CA GLN A 172 8.78 11.21 14.26
C GLN A 172 10.25 11.41 13.86
N GLU A 173 10.89 10.39 13.28
CA GLU A 173 12.28 10.48 12.79
C GLU A 173 12.42 11.60 11.76
N LEU A 174 11.53 11.67 10.78
CA LEU A 174 11.55 12.71 9.76
C LEU A 174 11.30 14.11 10.35
N ARG A 175 10.39 14.25 11.31
CA ARG A 175 10.19 15.54 12.01
C ARG A 175 11.44 15.95 12.80
N ALA A 176 12.10 15.01 13.50
CA ALA A 176 13.34 15.27 14.22
C ALA A 176 14.49 15.67 13.28
N ALA A 177 14.50 15.15 12.05
CA ALA A 177 15.45 15.53 11.01
C ALA A 177 15.07 16.82 10.27
N GLY A 178 13.97 17.49 10.61
CA GLY A 178 13.51 18.72 9.94
C GLY A 178 12.84 18.49 8.58
N SER A 179 12.59 17.25 8.17
CA SER A 179 11.92 16.93 6.91
C SER A 179 10.43 17.26 6.97
N LEU A 180 9.88 17.78 5.87
CA LEU A 180 8.45 18.06 5.71
C LEU A 180 7.70 16.91 5.02
N THR A 181 8.35 15.78 4.74
CA THR A 181 7.70 14.59 4.18
C THR A 181 6.68 14.03 5.16
N ARG A 182 5.42 13.99 4.77
CA ARG A 182 4.32 13.43 5.56
C ARG A 182 4.38 11.91 5.55
N VAL A 183 3.98 11.29 6.67
CA VAL A 183 3.89 9.83 6.78
C VAL A 183 2.54 9.46 7.36
N SER A 184 1.77 8.69 6.63
CA SER A 184 0.40 8.34 7.02
C SER A 184 0.08 6.87 6.75
N SER A 185 -1.02 6.40 7.31
CA SER A 185 -1.59 5.09 7.01
C SER A 185 -3.07 5.17 6.63
N ILE A 186 -3.52 4.18 5.88
CA ILE A 186 -4.93 3.84 5.75
C ILE A 186 -5.11 2.43 6.28
N SER A 187 -6.13 2.26 7.11
CA SER A 187 -6.45 1.03 7.83
C SER A 187 -7.84 0.50 7.41
N PRO A 188 -7.94 -0.17 6.24
CA PRO A 188 -9.22 -0.66 5.74
C PRO A 188 -9.75 -1.85 6.55
N GLY A 189 -11.08 -1.98 6.58
CA GLY A 189 -11.78 -3.23 6.84
C GLY A 189 -11.72 -4.16 5.63
N PHE A 190 -12.79 -4.92 5.41
CA PHE A 190 -12.85 -5.82 4.27
C PHE A 190 -13.02 -5.06 2.94
N VAL A 191 -12.06 -5.24 2.04
CA VAL A 191 -12.04 -4.69 0.68
C VAL A 191 -12.09 -5.83 -0.32
N ASP A 192 -12.87 -5.70 -1.39
CA ASP A 192 -13.02 -6.70 -2.44
C ASP A 192 -11.75 -6.82 -3.29
N THR A 193 -10.83 -7.66 -2.85
CA THR A 193 -9.53 -7.90 -3.48
C THR A 193 -9.14 -9.38 -3.44
N GLU A 194 -8.21 -9.77 -4.31
CA GLU A 194 -7.61 -11.13 -4.31
C GLU A 194 -6.94 -11.50 -2.96
N LEU A 195 -6.60 -10.51 -2.12
CA LEU A 195 -6.04 -10.74 -0.79
C LEU A 195 -6.99 -11.56 0.09
N LEU A 196 -8.30 -11.37 -0.05
CA LEU A 196 -9.30 -12.13 0.71
C LEU A 196 -9.35 -13.59 0.28
N ASP A 197 -9.11 -13.89 -0.99
CA ASP A 197 -9.06 -15.28 -1.47
C ASP A 197 -7.88 -16.02 -0.81
N THR A 198 -6.71 -15.36 -0.73
CA THR A 198 -5.54 -15.90 -0.02
C THR A 198 -5.79 -16.01 1.49
N TYR A 199 -6.43 -14.99 2.08
CA TYR A 199 -6.77 -15.00 3.51
C TYR A 199 -7.68 -16.16 3.89
N PHE A 200 -8.64 -16.51 3.03
CA PHE A 200 -9.58 -17.61 3.27
C PHE A 200 -9.15 -18.95 2.65
N ALA A 201 -8.01 -19.05 1.97
CA ALA A 201 -7.60 -20.26 1.25
C ALA A 201 -7.42 -21.50 2.14
N ASN A 202 -6.98 -21.31 3.38
CA ASN A 202 -6.73 -22.40 4.35
C ASN A 202 -7.98 -22.81 5.16
N THR A 203 -9.17 -22.47 4.69
CA THR A 203 -10.39 -22.90 5.34
C THR A 203 -11.03 -24.04 4.54
N ASP A 204 -11.47 -25.11 5.22
CA ASP A 204 -12.16 -26.27 4.60
C ASP A 204 -13.50 -25.91 3.94
N ASP A 205 -13.94 -24.71 4.10
CA ASP A 205 -15.20 -24.18 3.63
C ASP A 205 -15.04 -23.58 2.23
N ARG A 206 -15.74 -24.15 1.22
CA ARG A 206 -15.77 -23.66 -0.16
C ARG A 206 -16.73 -22.48 -0.39
N THR A 207 -17.28 -21.92 0.67
CA THR A 207 -18.17 -20.76 0.61
C THR A 207 -17.43 -19.55 0.03
N SER A 208 -18.07 -18.79 -0.83
CA SER A 208 -17.47 -17.60 -1.39
C SER A 208 -17.15 -16.56 -0.29
N ARG A 209 -16.14 -15.70 -0.53
CA ARG A 209 -15.78 -14.63 0.42
C ARG A 209 -16.96 -13.72 0.77
N TYR A 210 -17.88 -13.49 -0.16
CA TYR A 210 -19.09 -12.69 0.06
C TYR A 210 -20.05 -13.35 1.04
N ASP A 211 -20.30 -14.65 0.87
CA ASP A 211 -21.20 -15.41 1.75
C ASP A 211 -20.63 -15.52 3.17
N ARG A 212 -19.30 -15.62 3.30
CA ARG A 212 -18.61 -15.66 4.60
C ARG A 212 -18.71 -14.35 5.37
N ILE A 213 -18.60 -13.23 4.66
CA ILE A 213 -18.61 -11.90 5.28
C ILE A 213 -20.03 -11.42 5.52
N GLY A 214 -20.98 -11.75 4.64
CA GLY A 214 -22.40 -11.51 4.82
C GLY A 214 -22.88 -10.07 4.70
N TYR A 215 -22.01 -9.16 4.18
CA TYR A 215 -22.34 -7.77 3.90
C TYR A 215 -21.48 -7.22 2.74
N PRO A 216 -21.88 -6.10 2.10
CA PRO A 216 -21.11 -5.48 1.03
C PRO A 216 -19.70 -5.09 1.48
N LEU A 217 -18.71 -5.41 0.66
CA LEU A 217 -17.30 -5.06 0.87
C LEU A 217 -17.03 -3.64 0.35
N LEU A 218 -15.98 -2.99 0.88
CA LEU A 218 -15.43 -1.82 0.24
C LEU A 218 -14.82 -2.20 -1.12
N LYS A 219 -14.89 -1.27 -2.07
CA LYS A 219 -14.19 -1.40 -3.35
C LYS A 219 -12.78 -0.83 -3.25
N PRO A 220 -11.80 -1.35 -4.00
CA PRO A 220 -10.46 -0.77 -4.07
C PRO A 220 -10.44 0.72 -4.44
N GLU A 221 -11.38 1.14 -5.29
CA GLU A 221 -11.53 2.51 -5.74
C GLU A 221 -11.94 3.46 -4.60
N GLU A 222 -12.77 3.01 -3.67
CA GLU A 222 -13.15 3.78 -2.47
C GLU A 222 -11.95 4.04 -1.55
N ILE A 223 -10.99 3.11 -1.51
CA ILE A 223 -9.72 3.32 -0.80
C ILE A 223 -8.82 4.30 -1.56
N ALA A 224 -8.79 4.22 -2.89
CA ALA A 224 -8.04 5.15 -3.72
C ALA A 224 -8.54 6.60 -3.57
N GLU A 225 -9.85 6.82 -3.44
CA GLU A 225 -10.43 8.14 -3.14
C GLU A 225 -9.93 8.71 -1.80
N LEU A 226 -9.83 7.86 -0.76
CA LEU A 226 -9.29 8.29 0.53
C LEU A 226 -7.79 8.63 0.45
N VAL A 227 -7.03 7.90 -0.37
CA VAL A 227 -5.62 8.23 -0.67
C VAL A 227 -5.53 9.59 -1.34
N LEU A 228 -6.31 9.83 -2.39
CA LEU A 228 -6.36 11.14 -3.06
C LEU A 228 -6.71 12.27 -2.09
N HIS A 229 -7.70 12.03 -1.21
CA HIS A 229 -8.06 13.00 -0.18
C HIS A 229 -6.86 13.36 0.72
N GLN A 230 -6.13 12.37 1.25
CA GLN A 230 -4.95 12.63 2.07
C GLN A 230 -3.84 13.38 1.31
N LEU A 231 -3.59 13.01 0.06
CA LEU A 231 -2.55 13.61 -0.76
C LEU A 231 -2.84 15.06 -1.14
N THR A 232 -4.13 15.42 -1.28
CA THR A 232 -4.57 16.77 -1.68
C THR A 232 -4.79 17.73 -0.51
N LEU A 233 -4.63 17.28 0.72
CA LEU A 233 -4.71 18.16 1.89
C LEU A 233 -3.62 19.26 1.83
N PRO A 234 -3.89 20.44 2.42
CA PRO A 234 -2.89 21.49 2.53
C PRO A 234 -1.58 20.97 3.17
N ALA A 235 -0.45 21.51 2.74
CA ALA A 235 0.87 21.09 3.25
C ALA A 235 1.02 21.23 4.78
N THR A 236 0.20 22.07 5.41
CA THR A 236 0.15 22.27 6.87
C THR A 236 -0.64 21.21 7.62
N ALA A 237 -1.36 20.33 6.89
CA ALA A 237 -2.20 19.29 7.49
C ALA A 237 -1.63 17.89 7.21
N GLU A 238 -1.53 17.09 8.26
CA GLU A 238 -1.12 15.69 8.17
C GLU A 238 -2.18 14.81 8.86
N VAL A 239 -2.92 14.03 8.06
CA VAL A 239 -3.80 12.98 8.57
C VAL A 239 -2.96 11.73 8.76
N THR A 240 -2.72 11.33 9.99
CA THR A 240 -1.76 10.27 10.32
C THR A 240 -2.31 8.86 10.10
N ASP A 241 -3.62 8.66 10.27
CA ASP A 241 -4.28 7.38 10.02
C ASP A 241 -5.76 7.58 9.65
N ILE A 242 -6.25 6.81 8.67
CA ILE A 242 -7.68 6.70 8.34
C ILE A 242 -8.12 5.27 8.58
N LEU A 243 -8.98 5.06 9.58
CA LEU A 243 -9.66 3.81 9.80
C LEU A 243 -11.00 3.81 9.07
N VAL A 244 -11.14 2.97 8.04
CA VAL A 244 -12.34 2.88 7.21
C VAL A 244 -12.83 1.43 7.14
N ARG A 245 -14.14 1.24 7.17
CA ARG A 245 -14.76 -0.09 7.12
C ARG A 245 -16.07 -0.08 6.34
N PRO A 246 -16.51 -1.22 5.80
CA PRO A 246 -17.89 -1.36 5.35
C PRO A 246 -18.87 -0.90 6.44
N THR A 247 -19.88 -0.14 6.07
CA THR A 247 -20.86 0.40 7.06
C THR A 247 -21.51 -0.69 7.91
N ALA A 248 -21.74 -1.88 7.32
CA ALA A 248 -22.32 -3.02 8.01
C ALA A 248 -21.31 -3.86 8.82
N GLN A 249 -20.01 -3.55 8.76
CA GLN A 249 -18.99 -4.25 9.54
C GLN A 249 -19.04 -3.79 10.99
N ALA A 250 -19.60 -4.61 11.88
CA ALA A 250 -19.80 -4.28 13.28
C ALA A 250 -18.49 -4.13 14.06
N THR A 251 -17.51 -4.96 13.78
CA THR A 251 -16.21 -4.98 14.48
C THR A 251 -15.08 -5.32 13.53
#